data_191f2cfd908f4e4d99d5c917b192034d
#
_entry.id   191f2cfd908f4e4d99d5c917b192034d
#
_cell.length_a   1.000
_cell.length_b   1.000
_cell.length_c   1.000
_cell.angle_alpha   90.00
_cell.angle_beta   90.00
_cell.angle_gamma   90.00
#
_symmetry.space_group_name_H-M   'P 1'
#
loop_
_entity.id
_entity.type
_entity.pdbx_description
1 polymer ?
#
loop_
_entity_poly.entity_id
_entity_poly.type
_entity_poly.pdbx_seq_one_letter_code
_entity_poly.pdbx_strand_id
1 'polypeptide(L)'
;MKTKLVRWGTAALVILGLMIGTVGLAGAEELDRRGGPGSGWASGAAPTYQAAQPLDQAESAALDRAIAEEYGALNTYKAAIAQLGNVYPFSQIVRAEQQHVNALSRLLTKYSLPIPTNPGLTGTPTFSSLTNACQVGVAAEKADAALYDDLLKVTDNADLIQVFRNLQRASLNAHLPAFETCN
;
A
#
# COMPACT_ATOMS: atom_id res chain seq x y z
N MET A 1 -18.78 -35.88 5.24
CA MET A 1 -18.27 -34.71 4.50
C MET A 1 -17.27 -33.98 5.40
N LYS A 2 -15.98 -34.03 5.05
CA LYS A 2 -14.91 -33.42 5.88
C LYS A 2 -14.54 -32.08 5.26
N THR A 3 -14.93 -31.00 5.91
CA THR A 3 -14.53 -29.62 5.55
C THR A 3 -13.03 -29.45 5.82
N LYS A 4 -12.24 -29.22 4.77
CA LYS A 4 -10.83 -28.85 4.91
C LYS A 4 -10.75 -27.35 5.18
N LEU A 5 -10.38 -26.98 6.39
CA LEU A 5 -9.99 -25.61 6.73
C LEU A 5 -8.66 -25.30 6.02
N VAL A 6 -8.68 -24.31 5.15
CA VAL A 6 -7.46 -23.74 4.59
C VAL A 6 -6.82 -22.85 5.68
N ARG A 7 -5.71 -23.32 6.24
CA ARG A 7 -4.92 -22.54 7.21
C ARG A 7 -4.01 -21.59 6.42
N TRP A 8 -4.21 -20.31 6.58
CA TRP A 8 -3.27 -19.30 6.15
C TRP A 8 -2.03 -19.39 7.04
N GLY A 9 -0.89 -19.69 6.42
CA GLY A 9 0.38 -19.83 7.13
C GLY A 9 0.89 -18.46 7.53
N THR A 10 1.15 -18.30 8.83
CA THR A 10 1.90 -17.18 9.39
C THR A 10 3.33 -17.22 8.87
N ALA A 11 3.71 -16.23 8.05
CA ALA A 11 5.11 -16.03 7.66
C ALA A 11 5.90 -15.50 8.86
N ALA A 12 6.87 -16.29 9.31
CA ALA A 12 7.79 -15.91 10.37
C ALA A 12 8.81 -14.89 9.86
N LEU A 13 8.94 -13.82 10.61
CA LEU A 13 9.92 -12.76 10.44
C LEU A 13 11.32 -13.30 10.76
N VAL A 14 12.26 -13.20 9.84
CA VAL A 14 13.70 -13.33 10.14
C VAL A 14 14.29 -11.94 10.15
N ILE A 15 14.72 -11.53 11.35
CA ILE A 15 15.49 -10.29 11.58
C ILE A 15 16.95 -10.61 11.36
N LEU A 16 17.66 -9.89 10.50
CA LEU A 16 19.11 -9.86 10.49
C LEU A 16 19.63 -8.44 10.35
N GLY A 17 20.26 -8.03 11.33
CA GLY A 17 21.43 -7.30 11.78
C GLY A 17 21.96 -6.10 10.99
N LEU A 18 22.00 -5.04 11.73
CA LEU A 18 22.90 -3.88 11.84
C LEU A 18 24.11 -3.81 10.89
N MET A 19 24.24 -2.66 10.18
CA MET A 19 25.56 -2.04 9.93
C MET A 19 25.44 -0.51 10.03
N ILE A 20 26.21 0.03 10.96
CA ILE A 20 26.43 1.47 11.19
C ILE A 20 27.54 1.93 10.24
N GLY A 21 27.27 2.92 9.42
CA GLY A 21 28.25 3.61 8.61
C GLY A 21 28.17 5.12 8.83
N THR A 22 29.13 5.67 9.56
CA THR A 22 29.37 7.11 9.73
C THR A 22 30.13 7.64 8.53
N VAL A 23 29.65 8.70 7.87
CA VAL A 23 30.44 9.49 6.92
C VAL A 23 30.28 10.98 7.21
N GLY A 24 31.45 11.60 7.26
CA GLY A 24 31.76 12.90 7.76
C GLY A 24 31.28 14.10 6.96
N LEU A 25 31.31 15.20 7.67
CA LEU A 25 31.11 16.58 7.24
C LEU A 25 32.23 17.04 6.30
N ALA A 26 31.87 17.65 5.18
CA ALA A 26 32.75 18.52 4.42
C ALA A 26 32.04 19.84 4.15
N GLY A 27 32.69 20.93 4.56
CA GLY A 27 32.20 22.29 4.48
C GLY A 27 32.12 22.81 3.03
N ALA A 28 31.26 23.78 2.81
CA ALA A 28 31.20 24.57 1.59
C ALA A 28 31.39 26.05 1.95
N GLU A 29 32.37 26.65 1.26
CA GLU A 29 32.82 28.00 1.43
C GLU A 29 31.82 29.04 0.87
N GLU A 30 31.84 30.16 1.57
CA GLU A 30 31.11 31.39 1.31
C GLU A 30 31.69 32.12 0.07
N LEU A 31 30.85 32.46 -0.89
CA LEU A 31 31.16 33.39 -1.98
C LEU A 31 30.31 34.65 -1.83
N ASP A 32 30.95 35.66 -1.24
CA ASP A 32 30.50 37.08 -1.24
C ASP A 32 30.38 37.65 -2.67
N ARG A 33 29.22 38.15 -3.05
CA ARG A 33 29.04 39.09 -4.19
C ARG A 33 28.16 40.23 -3.81
N ARG A 34 28.83 41.35 -3.64
CA ARG A 34 28.27 42.72 -3.54
C ARG A 34 27.51 43.13 -4.82
N GLY A 35 26.44 43.87 -4.60
CA GLY A 35 26.15 45.05 -5.40
C GLY A 35 24.86 45.14 -6.17
N GLY A 36 23.98 46.06 -5.73
CA GLY A 36 23.03 46.78 -6.56
C GLY A 36 21.67 47.03 -5.91
N PRO A 37 21.19 48.32 -5.75
CA PRO A 37 19.86 48.58 -5.21
C PRO A 37 18.83 48.52 -6.33
N GLY A 38 17.87 47.56 -6.19
CA GLY A 38 16.78 47.39 -7.15
C GLY A 38 15.49 46.93 -6.47
N SER A 39 14.56 47.91 -6.36
CA SER A 39 13.10 47.78 -6.29
C SER A 39 12.50 46.63 -5.46
N GLY A 40 11.80 47.02 -4.40
CA GLY A 40 11.04 46.15 -3.48
C GLY A 40 9.97 45.32 -4.18
N TRP A 41 10.28 44.04 -4.30
CA TRP A 41 9.28 43.00 -4.42
C TRP A 41 9.12 42.43 -3.03
N ALA A 42 7.91 42.52 -2.49
CA ALA A 42 7.57 41.84 -1.24
C ALA A 42 7.96 40.36 -1.38
N SER A 43 8.97 39.98 -0.60
CA SER A 43 9.34 38.57 -0.46
C SER A 43 8.18 37.85 0.23
N GLY A 44 7.23 37.38 -0.57
CA GLY A 44 6.36 36.29 -0.11
C GLY A 44 7.29 35.15 0.27
N ALA A 45 7.37 34.83 1.54
CA ALA A 45 8.12 33.67 2.00
C ALA A 45 7.67 32.50 1.16
N ALA A 46 8.60 31.88 0.41
CA ALA A 46 8.32 30.63 -0.27
C ALA A 46 7.77 29.66 0.77
N PRO A 47 6.72 28.89 0.46
CA PRO A 47 6.21 27.90 1.40
C PRO A 47 7.38 27.01 1.79
N THR A 48 7.75 27.06 3.06
CA THR A 48 8.75 26.15 3.61
C THR A 48 8.17 24.75 3.47
N TYR A 49 8.71 23.95 2.54
CA TYR A 49 8.38 22.55 2.42
C TYR A 49 8.87 21.88 3.71
N GLN A 50 7.95 21.66 4.61
CA GLN A 50 8.24 20.93 5.84
C GLN A 50 8.39 19.47 5.45
N ALA A 51 9.60 18.93 5.60
CA ALA A 51 9.83 17.49 5.36
C ALA A 51 8.83 16.68 6.19
N ALA A 52 8.26 15.65 5.59
CA ALA A 52 7.36 14.74 6.31
C ALA A 52 8.08 14.20 7.55
N GLN A 53 7.42 14.23 8.70
CA GLN A 53 7.98 13.61 9.90
C GLN A 53 8.19 12.12 9.62
N PRO A 54 9.31 11.52 10.05
CA PRO A 54 9.54 10.09 9.89
C PRO A 54 8.40 9.29 10.51
N LEU A 55 8.04 8.17 9.87
CA LEU A 55 7.12 7.21 10.48
C LEU A 55 7.79 6.52 11.65
N ASP A 56 7.03 6.21 12.67
CA ASP A 56 7.50 5.32 13.72
C ASP A 56 7.55 3.86 13.25
N GLN A 57 8.03 2.96 14.12
CA GLN A 57 8.17 1.55 13.76
C GLN A 57 6.81 0.86 13.50
N ALA A 58 5.76 1.23 14.26
CA ALA A 58 4.44 0.65 14.10
C ALA A 58 3.80 1.10 12.79
N GLU A 59 3.94 2.37 12.45
CA GLU A 59 3.45 2.96 11.19
C GLU A 59 4.19 2.41 9.96
N SER A 60 5.52 2.28 10.04
CA SER A 60 6.31 1.65 8.99
C SER A 60 5.88 0.20 8.75
N ALA A 61 5.69 -0.57 9.83
CA ALA A 61 5.20 -1.95 9.75
C ALA A 61 3.75 -2.02 9.24
N ALA A 62 2.91 -1.05 9.59
CA ALA A 62 1.54 -0.95 9.08
C ALA A 62 1.53 -0.72 7.57
N LEU A 63 2.39 0.17 7.07
CA LEU A 63 2.50 0.46 5.64
C LEU A 63 3.02 -0.75 4.84
N ASP A 64 4.00 -1.49 5.39
CA ASP A 64 4.49 -2.74 4.79
C ASP A 64 3.40 -3.82 4.74
N ARG A 65 2.58 -3.94 5.78
CA ARG A 65 1.45 -4.88 5.80
C ARG A 65 0.38 -4.50 4.79
N ALA A 66 0.06 -3.20 4.70
CA ALA A 66 -0.92 -2.71 3.73
C ALA A 66 -0.51 -3.04 2.28
N ILE A 67 0.71 -2.72 1.88
CA ILE A 67 1.15 -2.99 0.49
C ILE A 67 1.27 -4.49 0.20
N ALA A 68 1.60 -5.32 1.19
CA ALA A 68 1.64 -6.76 1.03
C ALA A 68 0.25 -7.35 0.77
N GLU A 69 -0.79 -6.85 1.46
CA GLU A 69 -2.19 -7.25 1.25
C GLU A 69 -2.68 -6.85 -0.14
N GLU A 70 -2.44 -5.61 -0.56
CA GLU A 70 -2.83 -5.14 -1.90
C GLU A 70 -2.13 -5.92 -3.02
N TYR A 71 -0.87 -6.34 -2.83
CA TYR A 71 -0.24 -7.28 -3.76
C TYR A 71 -0.93 -8.65 -3.77
N GLY A 72 -1.38 -9.14 -2.63
CA GLY A 72 -2.12 -10.39 -2.51
C GLY A 72 -3.45 -10.34 -3.28
N ALA A 73 -4.24 -9.30 -3.08
CA ALA A 73 -5.50 -9.05 -3.79
C ALA A 73 -5.28 -8.92 -5.29
N LEU A 74 -4.36 -8.03 -5.70
CA LEU A 74 -3.98 -7.81 -7.10
C LEU A 74 -3.61 -9.12 -7.80
N ASN A 75 -2.76 -9.95 -7.19
CA ASN A 75 -2.29 -11.20 -7.78
C ASN A 75 -3.40 -12.24 -7.85
N THR A 76 -4.25 -12.33 -6.81
CA THR A 76 -5.41 -13.22 -6.78
C THR A 76 -6.39 -12.89 -7.90
N TYR A 77 -6.69 -11.61 -8.11
CA TYR A 77 -7.63 -11.19 -9.15
C TYR A 77 -7.04 -11.32 -10.56
N LYS A 78 -5.72 -11.12 -10.71
CA LYS A 78 -5.01 -11.47 -11.95
C LYS A 78 -5.10 -12.97 -12.27
N ALA A 79 -4.98 -13.83 -11.27
CA ALA A 79 -5.11 -15.28 -11.44
C ALA A 79 -6.54 -15.68 -11.83
N ALA A 80 -7.57 -15.03 -11.28
CA ALA A 80 -8.95 -15.24 -11.70
C ALA A 80 -9.17 -14.85 -13.16
N ILE A 81 -8.67 -13.70 -13.59
CA ILE A 81 -8.74 -13.25 -15.00
C ILE A 81 -8.00 -14.22 -15.93
N ALA A 82 -6.83 -14.72 -15.53
CA ALA A 82 -6.06 -15.66 -16.34
C ALA A 82 -6.80 -16.98 -16.57
N GLN A 83 -7.64 -17.43 -15.63
CA GLN A 83 -8.37 -18.69 -15.70
C GLN A 83 -9.77 -18.54 -16.31
N LEU A 84 -10.46 -17.44 -16.01
CA LEU A 84 -11.87 -17.25 -16.36
C LEU A 84 -12.08 -16.24 -17.50
N GLY A 85 -11.01 -15.60 -17.97
CA GLY A 85 -11.09 -14.51 -18.94
C GLY A 85 -11.31 -13.14 -18.27
N ASN A 86 -11.46 -12.11 -19.09
CA ASN A 86 -11.65 -10.73 -18.65
C ASN A 86 -13.08 -10.46 -18.17
N VAL A 87 -13.49 -11.13 -17.10
CA VAL A 87 -14.86 -11.11 -16.57
C VAL A 87 -15.06 -10.03 -15.50
N TYR A 88 -16.30 -9.50 -15.41
CA TYR A 88 -16.72 -8.64 -14.31
C TYR A 88 -16.95 -9.50 -13.05
N PRO A 89 -16.60 -8.99 -11.82
CA PRO A 89 -16.05 -7.68 -11.52
C PRO A 89 -14.51 -7.62 -11.57
N PHE A 90 -13.82 -8.74 -11.75
CA PHE A 90 -12.36 -8.86 -11.69
C PHE A 90 -11.64 -7.88 -12.60
N SER A 91 -12.14 -7.71 -13.83
CA SER A 91 -11.55 -6.81 -14.84
C SER A 91 -11.51 -5.34 -14.41
N GLN A 92 -12.39 -4.93 -13.52
CA GLN A 92 -12.43 -3.57 -12.97
C GLN A 92 -11.65 -3.48 -11.67
N ILE A 93 -11.87 -4.42 -10.75
CA ILE A 93 -11.25 -4.40 -9.43
C ILE A 93 -9.73 -4.56 -9.53
N VAL A 94 -9.22 -5.43 -10.42
CA VAL A 94 -7.76 -5.57 -10.62
C VAL A 94 -7.04 -4.26 -10.96
N ARG A 95 -7.75 -3.32 -11.61
CA ARG A 95 -7.21 -1.99 -11.90
C ARG A 95 -7.22 -1.10 -10.66
N ALA A 96 -8.26 -1.23 -9.82
CA ALA A 96 -8.34 -0.52 -8.55
C ALA A 96 -7.21 -0.98 -7.61
N GLU A 97 -6.98 -2.30 -7.48
CA GLU A 97 -5.88 -2.83 -6.67
C GLU A 97 -4.52 -2.33 -7.14
N GLN A 98 -4.31 -2.21 -8.45
CA GLN A 98 -3.08 -1.59 -8.95
C GLN A 98 -2.96 -0.11 -8.51
N GLN A 99 -4.06 0.63 -8.45
CA GLN A 99 -4.05 2.02 -7.94
C GLN A 99 -3.79 2.06 -6.43
N HIS A 100 -4.30 1.08 -5.67
CA HIS A 100 -4.03 0.93 -4.24
C HIS A 100 -2.54 0.70 -4.00
N VAL A 101 -1.93 -0.27 -4.67
CA VAL A 101 -0.46 -0.49 -4.65
C VAL A 101 0.30 0.78 -4.99
N ASN A 102 -0.13 1.52 -6.03
CA ASN A 102 0.52 2.78 -6.41
C ASN A 102 0.39 3.86 -5.34
N ALA A 103 -0.76 3.92 -4.63
CA ALA A 103 -0.97 4.88 -3.54
C ALA A 103 -0.03 4.59 -2.35
N LEU A 104 0.09 3.33 -1.95
CA LEU A 104 0.99 2.90 -0.88
C LEU A 104 2.46 3.07 -1.27
N SER A 105 2.82 2.76 -2.53
CA SER A 105 4.18 3.01 -3.05
C SER A 105 4.58 4.48 -2.98
N ARG A 106 3.63 5.40 -3.23
CA ARG A 106 3.88 6.84 -3.07
C ARG A 106 4.14 7.23 -1.62
N LEU A 107 3.43 6.61 -0.65
CA LEU A 107 3.70 6.82 0.77
C LEU A 107 5.10 6.31 1.15
N LEU A 108 5.45 5.09 0.74
CA LEU A 108 6.79 4.53 0.97
C LEU A 108 7.88 5.47 0.43
N THR A 109 7.70 5.96 -0.80
CA THR A 109 8.63 6.95 -1.38
C THR A 109 8.68 8.25 -0.58
N LYS A 110 7.51 8.78 -0.17
CA LYS A 110 7.41 10.03 0.61
C LYS A 110 8.19 9.95 1.92
N TYR A 111 8.15 8.79 2.56
CA TYR A 111 8.82 8.53 3.84
C TYR A 111 10.21 7.88 3.70
N SER A 112 10.75 7.83 2.47
CA SER A 112 12.07 7.27 2.17
C SER A 112 12.22 5.80 2.59
N LEU A 113 11.13 5.04 2.53
CA LEU A 113 11.10 3.61 2.78
C LEU A 113 11.25 2.83 1.46
N PRO A 114 11.86 1.63 1.49
CA PRO A 114 11.97 0.80 0.30
C PRO A 114 10.59 0.30 -0.14
N ILE A 115 10.33 0.30 -1.45
CA ILE A 115 9.12 -0.31 -2.00
C ILE A 115 9.37 -1.82 -2.12
N PRO A 116 8.58 -2.67 -1.42
CA PRO A 116 8.73 -4.11 -1.53
C PRO A 116 8.45 -4.59 -2.95
N THR A 117 9.21 -5.55 -3.42
CA THR A 117 8.90 -6.25 -4.68
C THR A 117 7.63 -7.05 -4.50
N ASN A 118 6.72 -7.01 -5.51
CA ASN A 118 5.55 -7.87 -5.51
C ASN A 118 5.97 -9.35 -5.45
N PRO A 119 5.63 -10.11 -4.40
CA PRO A 119 6.11 -11.48 -4.21
C PRO A 119 5.42 -12.49 -5.17
N GLY A 120 4.38 -12.06 -5.89
CA GLY A 120 3.51 -13.00 -6.60
C GLY A 120 2.63 -13.79 -5.64
N LEU A 121 2.09 -14.90 -6.13
CA LEU A 121 1.30 -15.82 -5.30
C LEU A 121 2.14 -17.03 -4.89
N THR A 122 2.07 -17.40 -3.61
CA THR A 122 2.56 -18.68 -3.11
C THR A 122 1.53 -19.76 -3.45
N GLY A 123 1.64 -20.32 -4.66
CA GLY A 123 0.63 -21.20 -5.25
C GLY A 123 -0.47 -20.41 -5.96
N THR A 124 -0.82 -20.85 -7.17
CA THR A 124 -1.92 -20.23 -7.92
C THR A 124 -3.25 -20.78 -7.44
N PRO A 125 -4.19 -19.95 -6.95
CA PRO A 125 -5.52 -20.42 -6.60
C PRO A 125 -6.20 -20.97 -7.86
N THR A 126 -6.96 -22.06 -7.72
CA THR A 126 -7.75 -22.65 -8.80
C THR A 126 -9.20 -22.28 -8.59
N PHE A 127 -9.81 -21.69 -9.61
CA PHE A 127 -11.21 -21.28 -9.60
C PHE A 127 -12.04 -22.25 -10.43
N SER A 128 -12.99 -22.94 -9.80
CA SER A 128 -13.87 -23.92 -10.48
C SER A 128 -14.97 -23.24 -11.30
N SER A 129 -15.30 -22.00 -11.02
CA SER A 129 -16.32 -21.18 -11.70
C SER A 129 -16.17 -19.71 -11.36
N LEU A 130 -16.88 -18.84 -12.09
CA LEU A 130 -16.99 -17.42 -11.73
C LEU A 130 -17.56 -17.23 -10.34
N THR A 131 -18.65 -17.91 -10.00
CA THR A 131 -19.26 -17.86 -8.67
C THR A 131 -18.26 -18.25 -7.55
N ASN A 132 -17.45 -19.29 -7.76
CA ASN A 132 -16.42 -19.66 -6.80
C ASN A 132 -15.34 -18.57 -6.67
N ALA A 133 -14.89 -18.00 -7.77
CA ALA A 133 -13.94 -16.90 -7.75
C ALA A 133 -14.51 -15.68 -7.01
N CYS A 134 -15.79 -15.34 -7.23
CA CYS A 134 -16.44 -14.22 -6.53
C CYS A 134 -16.57 -14.46 -5.02
N GLN A 135 -16.81 -15.70 -4.58
CA GLN A 135 -16.79 -16.05 -3.16
C GLN A 135 -15.39 -15.83 -2.54
N VAL A 136 -14.33 -16.13 -3.30
CA VAL A 136 -12.96 -15.82 -2.86
C VAL A 136 -12.75 -14.30 -2.78
N GLY A 137 -13.25 -13.54 -3.76
CA GLY A 137 -13.23 -12.08 -3.72
C GLY A 137 -13.96 -11.51 -2.49
N VAL A 138 -15.19 -11.97 -2.21
CA VAL A 138 -15.93 -11.57 -0.98
C VAL A 138 -15.11 -11.81 0.29
N ALA A 139 -14.45 -12.96 0.38
CA ALA A 139 -13.64 -13.28 1.57
C ALA A 139 -12.38 -12.39 1.66
N ALA A 140 -11.76 -12.09 0.52
CA ALA A 140 -10.59 -11.23 0.44
C ALA A 140 -10.93 -9.79 0.85
N GLU A 141 -11.98 -9.19 0.30
CA GLU A 141 -12.37 -7.80 0.62
C GLU A 141 -12.77 -7.63 2.09
N LYS A 142 -13.42 -8.64 2.68
CA LYS A 142 -13.73 -8.62 4.12
C LYS A 142 -12.46 -8.71 4.99
N ALA A 143 -11.50 -9.50 4.58
CA ALA A 143 -10.22 -9.61 5.29
C ALA A 143 -9.38 -8.32 5.16
N ASP A 144 -9.38 -7.71 3.98
CA ASP A 144 -8.71 -6.46 3.72
C ASP A 144 -9.30 -5.32 4.56
N ALA A 145 -10.62 -5.17 4.56
CA ALA A 145 -11.28 -4.17 5.39
C ALA A 145 -10.96 -4.34 6.89
N ALA A 146 -10.92 -5.57 7.39
CA ALA A 146 -10.54 -5.87 8.77
C ALA A 146 -9.08 -5.56 9.05
N LEU A 147 -8.18 -5.81 8.09
CA LEU A 147 -6.78 -5.41 8.20
C LEU A 147 -6.67 -3.89 8.37
N TYR A 148 -7.34 -3.09 7.54
CA TYR A 148 -7.30 -1.63 7.67
C TYR A 148 -7.87 -1.14 9.00
N ASP A 149 -8.88 -1.80 9.58
CA ASP A 149 -9.32 -1.50 10.95
C ASP A 149 -8.19 -1.66 11.98
N ASP A 150 -7.36 -2.69 11.83
CA ASP A 150 -6.22 -2.91 12.73
C ASP A 150 -5.07 -1.94 12.47
N LEU A 151 -4.76 -1.63 11.21
CA LEU A 151 -3.71 -0.68 10.85
C LEU A 151 -4.02 0.74 11.34
N LEU A 152 -5.29 1.16 11.26
CA LEU A 152 -5.75 2.46 11.73
C LEU A 152 -5.65 2.64 13.26
N LYS A 153 -5.63 1.54 14.03
CA LYS A 153 -5.45 1.61 15.51
C LYS A 153 -4.02 1.95 15.93
N VAL A 154 -3.05 1.65 15.08
CA VAL A 154 -1.62 1.84 15.38
C VAL A 154 -0.98 2.98 14.58
N THR A 155 -1.80 3.79 13.90
CA THR A 155 -1.36 4.86 13.01
C THR A 155 -1.95 6.19 13.48
N ASP A 156 -1.10 7.18 13.72
CA ASP A 156 -1.51 8.57 13.99
C ASP A 156 -1.07 9.55 12.87
N ASN A 157 -0.25 9.10 11.95
CA ASN A 157 0.17 9.86 10.79
C ASN A 157 -1.01 10.14 9.83
N ALA A 158 -1.28 11.41 9.58
CA ALA A 158 -2.45 11.84 8.81
C ALA A 158 -2.46 11.34 7.36
N ASP A 159 -1.29 11.21 6.72
CA ASP A 159 -1.19 10.73 5.33
C ASP A 159 -1.56 9.24 5.25
N LEU A 160 -1.04 8.44 6.19
CA LEU A 160 -1.35 7.01 6.27
C LEU A 160 -2.84 6.81 6.57
N ILE A 161 -3.37 7.51 7.58
CA ILE A 161 -4.79 7.45 7.94
C ILE A 161 -5.67 7.78 6.73
N GLN A 162 -5.33 8.81 5.98
CA GLN A 162 -6.10 9.20 4.79
C GLN A 162 -6.11 8.09 3.74
N VAL A 163 -4.94 7.50 3.42
CA VAL A 163 -4.82 6.45 2.42
C VAL A 163 -5.52 5.19 2.92
N PHE A 164 -5.24 4.70 4.13
CA PHE A 164 -5.85 3.48 4.69
C PHE A 164 -7.39 3.56 4.71
N ARG A 165 -7.96 4.71 5.13
CA ARG A 165 -9.42 4.90 5.08
C ARG A 165 -9.99 4.90 3.66
N ASN A 166 -9.23 5.41 2.69
CA ASN A 166 -9.67 5.39 1.30
C ASN A 166 -9.67 3.97 0.72
N LEU A 167 -8.63 3.18 1.02
CA LEU A 167 -8.52 1.80 0.58
C LEU A 167 -9.59 0.94 1.24
N GLN A 168 -9.74 1.00 2.57
CA GLN A 168 -10.81 0.32 3.29
C GLN A 168 -12.20 0.62 2.71
N ARG A 169 -12.46 1.89 2.40
CA ARG A 169 -13.76 2.29 1.81
C ARG A 169 -13.94 1.72 0.41
N ALA A 170 -12.89 1.60 -0.39
CA ALA A 170 -12.96 0.96 -1.70
C ALA A 170 -13.33 -0.51 -1.55
N SER A 171 -12.67 -1.24 -0.65
CA SER A 171 -12.98 -2.65 -0.35
C SER A 171 -14.43 -2.83 0.12
N LEU A 172 -14.88 -2.02 1.08
CA LEU A 172 -16.23 -2.18 1.66
C LEU A 172 -17.36 -1.70 0.75
N ASN A 173 -17.17 -0.58 0.04
CA ASN A 173 -18.27 0.10 -0.64
C ASN A 173 -18.28 -0.05 -2.16
N ALA A 174 -17.21 -0.61 -2.74
CA ALA A 174 -17.10 -0.83 -4.17
C ALA A 174 -16.80 -2.30 -4.52
N HIS A 175 -15.73 -2.87 -3.96
CA HIS A 175 -15.27 -4.20 -4.35
C HIS A 175 -16.17 -5.30 -3.76
N LEU A 176 -16.41 -5.26 -2.45
CA LEU A 176 -17.25 -6.24 -1.76
C LEU A 176 -18.66 -6.35 -2.38
N PRO A 177 -19.42 -5.26 -2.58
CA PRO A 177 -20.74 -5.35 -3.24
C PRO A 177 -20.67 -5.88 -4.67
N ALA A 178 -19.61 -5.55 -5.42
CA ALA A 178 -19.43 -6.07 -6.77
C ALA A 178 -19.21 -7.59 -6.79
N PHE A 179 -18.44 -8.13 -5.83
CA PHE A 179 -18.29 -9.57 -5.66
C PHE A 179 -19.53 -10.26 -5.11
N GLU A 180 -20.27 -9.64 -4.20
CA GLU A 180 -21.52 -10.20 -3.63
C GLU A 180 -22.63 -10.33 -4.70
N THR A 181 -22.64 -9.47 -5.71
CA THR A 181 -23.61 -9.51 -6.81
C THR A 181 -23.12 -10.31 -8.03
N CYS A 182 -21.93 -10.86 -7.99
CA CYS A 182 -21.31 -11.62 -9.06
C CYS A 182 -21.84 -13.06 -9.08
N ASN A 183 -22.53 -13.43 -10.18
CA ASN A 183 -23.12 -14.77 -10.42
C ASN A 183 -22.55 -15.42 -11.66
#